data_3fd5011ae19cbcb5b2af86e600e236f4
#
_entry.id   3fd5011ae19cbcb5b2af86e600e236f4
#
_cell.length_a   1.000
_cell.length_b   1.000
_cell.length_c   1.000
_cell.angle_alpha   90.00
_cell.angle_beta   90.00
_cell.angle_gamma   90.00
#
_symmetry.space_group_name_H-M   'P 1'
#
loop_
_entity.id
_entity.type
_entity.pdbx_description
1 polymer ?
#
loop_
_entity_poly.entity_id
_entity_poly.type
_entity_poly.pdbx_seq_one_letter_code
_entity_poly.pdbx_strand_id
1 'polypeptide(L)'
;MTTVTIIQPTISEEQNHKLRCAAYCRVSSNSEDQLNSFMAQTRYYEKAFEKSDREQLVDIYADEGITGTREDKRDEFQRMISDCRKGKIDRIYTKSISRFARNTKDCLKNIRELKSLGITVFFEKENIDTAKLTDEMMITIMGGLAQEESVSISKNLKWSYQKRFEKGTVNVFSAPFGYKLSNGSLIINETQAQIVKEIFEMFLNGIGYQRISEICQNKYSSYKDNFSYYGIRYILSNEKYIGDSKYQKTFTTNTLPYRKLPNKGELIQYYIQATHKAIISKETFEKAQALIECRKHKNILSESPFSGKIICANCGTKYKRKCSGDKIYWVCRRHDN
;
A
#
# COMPACT_ATOMS: atom_id res chain seq x y z
N MET A 1 30.95 60.94 -45.82
CA MET A 1 31.25 60.17 -44.59
C MET A 1 29.97 60.16 -43.77
N THR A 2 29.34 59.01 -43.63
CA THR A 2 28.10 58.82 -42.85
C THR A 2 28.52 58.56 -41.39
N THR A 3 28.16 59.47 -40.50
CA THR A 3 28.41 59.36 -39.06
C THR A 3 27.24 58.61 -38.44
N VAL A 4 27.50 57.40 -37.87
CA VAL A 4 26.51 56.62 -37.15
C VAL A 4 26.61 57.01 -35.69
N THR A 5 25.56 57.63 -35.14
CA THR A 5 25.44 57.93 -33.72
C THR A 5 24.64 56.77 -33.09
N ILE A 6 25.25 55.97 -32.24
CA ILE A 6 24.57 54.94 -31.44
C ILE A 6 23.89 55.64 -30.29
N ILE A 7 22.55 55.72 -30.34
CA ILE A 7 21.74 56.16 -29.20
C ILE A 7 21.53 54.92 -28.33
N GLN A 8 22.16 54.88 -27.16
CA GLN A 8 21.91 53.86 -26.17
C GLN A 8 20.48 54.00 -25.64
N PRO A 9 19.74 52.91 -25.45
CA PRO A 9 18.41 52.99 -24.88
C PRO A 9 18.48 53.54 -23.46
N THR A 10 17.81 54.63 -23.21
CA THR A 10 17.62 55.24 -21.91
C THR A 10 16.50 54.49 -21.19
N ILE A 11 16.70 53.21 -20.90
CA ILE A 11 15.87 52.46 -19.97
C ILE A 11 16.75 52.15 -18.77
N SER A 12 16.84 53.16 -17.91
CA SER A 12 17.20 52.99 -16.52
C SER A 12 16.07 53.51 -15.66
N GLU A 13 14.91 52.94 -15.82
CA GLU A 13 13.92 52.84 -14.78
C GLU A 13 13.81 51.35 -14.39
N GLU A 14 14.86 50.77 -13.86
CA GLU A 14 14.69 49.94 -12.71
C GLU A 14 14.06 50.82 -11.65
N GLN A 15 12.73 50.97 -11.74
CA GLN A 15 11.92 51.44 -10.65
C GLN A 15 12.31 50.55 -9.50
N ASN A 16 12.75 51.13 -8.42
CA ASN A 16 13.13 50.55 -7.15
C ASN A 16 11.85 50.02 -6.45
N HIS A 17 11.08 49.22 -7.19
CA HIS A 17 9.83 48.65 -6.75
C HIS A 17 10.19 47.38 -6.04
N LYS A 18 10.07 47.39 -4.72
CA LYS A 18 10.24 46.18 -3.92
C LYS A 18 9.25 45.11 -4.42
N LEU A 19 9.70 43.89 -4.62
CA LEU A 19 8.84 42.76 -4.97
C LEU A 19 7.79 42.54 -3.87
N ARG A 20 6.53 42.52 -4.25
CA ARG A 20 5.41 42.30 -3.34
C ARG A 20 5.29 40.81 -3.05
N CYS A 21 5.70 40.41 -1.84
CA CYS A 21 5.78 39.05 -1.40
C CYS A 21 4.61 38.71 -0.49
N ALA A 22 4.08 37.48 -0.67
CA ALA A 22 3.09 36.91 0.22
C ALA A 22 3.64 35.64 0.86
N ALA A 23 3.27 35.38 2.11
CA ALA A 23 3.59 34.11 2.76
C ALA A 23 2.33 33.24 2.86
N TYR A 24 2.46 31.95 2.51
CA TYR A 24 1.39 30.97 2.68
C TYR A 24 1.75 29.93 3.73
N CYS A 25 0.89 29.79 4.75
CA CYS A 25 1.08 28.92 5.89
C CYS A 25 -0.07 27.91 6.03
N ARG A 26 0.23 26.71 6.58
CA ARG A 26 -0.79 25.78 7.09
C ARG A 26 -0.47 25.44 8.55
N VAL A 27 -1.43 25.65 9.43
CA VAL A 27 -1.30 25.38 10.88
C VAL A 27 -2.11 24.15 11.27
N SER A 28 -1.63 23.36 12.25
CA SER A 28 -2.29 22.13 12.70
C SER A 28 -3.52 22.43 13.59
N SER A 29 -4.51 21.54 13.62
CA SER A 29 -5.85 21.76 14.19
C SER A 29 -6.01 21.66 15.72
N ASN A 30 -4.94 21.66 16.55
CA ASN A 30 -5.05 21.65 18.02
C ASN A 30 -5.03 23.06 18.59
N SER A 31 -6.08 23.45 19.29
CA SER A 31 -6.48 24.84 19.58
C SER A 31 -5.46 25.75 20.29
N GLU A 32 -4.62 25.30 21.20
CA GLU A 32 -3.61 26.15 21.85
C GLU A 32 -2.26 26.17 21.12
N ASP A 33 -1.86 25.06 20.53
CA ASP A 33 -0.65 24.96 19.71
C ASP A 33 -0.79 25.68 18.35
N GLN A 34 -2.02 25.90 17.88
CA GLN A 34 -2.30 26.63 16.64
C GLN A 34 -1.94 28.10 16.72
N LEU A 35 -2.43 28.80 17.75
CA LEU A 35 -2.14 30.23 17.92
C LEU A 35 -0.63 30.46 18.06
N ASN A 36 0.05 29.63 18.84
CA ASN A 36 1.49 29.71 19.03
C ASN A 36 2.25 29.42 17.72
N SER A 37 1.82 28.42 16.96
CA SER A 37 2.43 28.05 15.67
C SER A 37 2.19 29.12 14.60
N PHE A 38 0.98 29.69 14.53
CA PHE A 38 0.66 30.78 13.61
C PHE A 38 1.46 32.02 13.95
N MET A 39 1.45 32.46 15.21
CA MET A 39 2.22 33.63 15.65
C MET A 39 3.72 33.47 15.41
N ALA A 40 4.26 32.28 15.61
CA ALA A 40 5.67 32.00 15.34
C ALA A 40 6.00 32.13 13.85
N GLN A 41 5.13 31.61 12.96
CA GLN A 41 5.32 31.72 11.51
C GLN A 41 5.14 33.16 11.03
N THR A 42 4.16 33.90 11.54
CA THR A 42 3.96 35.34 11.23
C THR A 42 5.19 36.13 11.60
N ARG A 43 5.68 36.02 12.84
CA ARG A 43 6.89 36.73 13.29
C ARG A 43 8.13 36.32 12.50
N TYR A 44 8.22 35.07 12.06
CA TYR A 44 9.32 34.63 11.23
C TYR A 44 9.35 35.37 9.90
N TYR A 45 8.22 35.41 9.17
CA TYR A 45 8.13 36.12 7.89
C TYR A 45 8.28 37.65 8.05
N GLU A 46 7.63 38.25 9.02
CA GLU A 46 7.81 39.69 9.32
C GLU A 46 9.29 40.05 9.48
N LYS A 47 10.02 39.31 10.34
CA LYS A 47 11.46 39.52 10.56
C LYS A 47 12.33 39.23 9.33
N ALA A 48 11.94 38.25 8.52
CA ALA A 48 12.68 37.90 7.31
C ALA A 48 12.61 39.04 6.26
N PHE A 49 11.45 39.66 6.13
CA PHE A 49 11.24 40.74 5.16
C PHE A 49 11.62 42.16 5.68
N GLU A 50 11.63 42.39 7.00
CA GLU A 50 12.10 43.65 7.58
C GLU A 50 13.55 44.00 7.16
N LYS A 51 14.38 42.98 6.93
CA LYS A 51 15.80 43.14 6.56
C LYS A 51 16.03 43.19 5.04
N SER A 52 14.99 43.04 4.25
CA SER A 52 15.11 42.97 2.78
C SER A 52 14.89 44.34 2.14
N ASP A 53 15.90 44.84 1.40
CA ASP A 53 15.77 46.04 0.61
C ASP A 53 15.02 45.83 -0.71
N ARG A 54 14.89 44.58 -1.16
CA ARG A 54 14.33 44.18 -2.46
C ARG A 54 12.93 43.61 -2.41
N GLU A 55 12.47 43.17 -1.24
CA GLU A 55 11.22 42.44 -1.06
C GLU A 55 10.39 43.11 0.06
N GLN A 56 9.08 43.16 -0.14
CA GLN A 56 8.12 43.66 0.83
C GLN A 56 7.03 42.65 1.07
N LEU A 57 6.80 42.29 2.33
CA LEU A 57 5.68 41.44 2.70
C LEU A 57 4.38 42.20 2.57
N VAL A 58 3.46 41.68 1.72
CA VAL A 58 2.14 42.30 1.50
C VAL A 58 1.10 41.71 2.43
N ASP A 59 1.08 40.36 2.55
CA ASP A 59 0.10 39.67 3.39
C ASP A 59 0.59 38.25 3.75
N ILE A 60 0.00 37.69 4.83
CA ILE A 60 0.22 36.32 5.26
C ILE A 60 -1.12 35.59 5.22
N TYR A 61 -1.20 34.55 4.36
CA TYR A 61 -2.37 33.71 4.18
C TYR A 61 -2.19 32.42 4.96
N ALA A 62 -3.12 32.11 5.86
CA ALA A 62 -3.00 30.95 6.72
C ALA A 62 -4.30 30.14 6.77
N ASP A 63 -4.23 28.90 6.30
CA ASP A 63 -5.32 27.93 6.40
C ASP A 63 -5.11 26.97 7.56
N GLU A 64 -6.20 26.55 8.19
CA GLU A 64 -6.17 25.48 9.18
C GLU A 64 -5.94 24.13 8.53
N GLY A 65 -4.98 23.37 9.05
CA GLY A 65 -4.70 22.00 8.63
C GLY A 65 -5.63 21.00 9.31
N ILE A 66 -6.85 20.81 8.82
CA ILE A 66 -7.76 19.79 9.35
C ILE A 66 -7.30 18.40 8.90
N THR A 67 -7.10 17.50 9.87
CA THR A 67 -6.87 16.07 9.62
C THR A 67 -8.20 15.37 9.44
N GLY A 68 -8.49 14.88 8.23
CA GLY A 68 -9.55 13.89 7.94
C GLY A 68 -10.82 14.42 7.29
N THR A 69 -11.21 13.75 6.23
CA THR A 69 -12.55 13.52 5.59
C THR A 69 -13.54 14.66 5.32
N ARG A 70 -13.29 15.91 5.66
CA ARG A 70 -14.09 17.05 5.19
C ARG A 70 -13.33 17.79 4.11
N GLU A 71 -14.03 18.22 3.07
CA GLU A 71 -13.53 19.16 2.06
C GLU A 71 -12.99 20.39 2.77
N ASP A 72 -11.66 20.43 2.96
CA ASP A 72 -10.99 21.57 3.56
C ASP A 72 -11.27 22.77 2.68
N LYS A 73 -12.06 23.68 3.16
CA LYS A 73 -12.16 25.02 2.61
C LYS A 73 -10.79 25.69 2.84
N ARG A 74 -9.97 25.77 1.79
CA ARG A 74 -8.73 26.54 1.78
C ARG A 74 -9.06 27.97 1.39
N ASP A 75 -9.87 28.61 2.23
CA ASP A 75 -10.41 29.93 1.91
C ASP A 75 -9.28 30.97 1.77
N GLU A 76 -8.25 30.90 2.61
CA GLU A 76 -7.10 31.78 2.53
C GLU A 76 -6.19 31.50 1.33
N PHE A 77 -6.03 30.22 0.95
CA PHE A 77 -5.34 29.91 -0.30
C PHE A 77 -6.08 30.45 -1.52
N GLN A 78 -7.40 30.32 -1.56
CA GLN A 78 -8.20 30.87 -2.66
C GLN A 78 -8.15 32.40 -2.67
N ARG A 79 -8.16 33.06 -1.49
CA ARG A 79 -7.97 34.51 -1.35
C ARG A 79 -6.61 34.93 -1.92
N MET A 80 -5.54 34.22 -1.57
CA MET A 80 -4.20 34.45 -2.11
C MET A 80 -4.18 34.33 -3.65
N ILE A 81 -4.74 33.26 -4.22
CA ILE A 81 -4.81 33.10 -5.69
C ILE A 81 -5.64 34.22 -6.33
N SER A 82 -6.74 34.66 -5.71
CA SER A 82 -7.52 35.81 -6.19
C SER A 82 -6.70 37.10 -6.19
N ASP A 83 -5.92 37.34 -5.14
CA ASP A 83 -5.05 38.53 -5.06
C ASP A 83 -3.86 38.47 -6.02
N CYS A 84 -3.36 37.25 -6.31
CA CYS A 84 -2.42 36.99 -7.40
C CYS A 84 -2.99 37.41 -8.77
N ARG A 85 -4.23 36.99 -9.07
CA ARG A 85 -4.92 37.38 -10.33
C ARG A 85 -5.17 38.87 -10.45
N LYS A 86 -5.31 39.57 -9.31
CA LYS A 86 -5.46 41.04 -9.27
C LYS A 86 -4.11 41.77 -9.37
N GLY A 87 -3.01 41.06 -9.53
CA GLY A 87 -1.68 41.64 -9.64
C GLY A 87 -1.16 42.27 -8.35
N LYS A 88 -1.59 41.85 -7.18
CA LYS A 88 -1.13 42.40 -5.89
C LYS A 88 0.13 41.73 -5.36
N ILE A 89 0.46 40.54 -5.87
CA ILE A 89 1.54 39.65 -5.40
C ILE A 89 2.44 39.33 -6.58
N ASP A 90 3.75 39.44 -6.38
CA ASP A 90 4.78 39.09 -7.36
C ASP A 90 5.49 37.76 -7.00
N ARG A 91 5.53 37.44 -5.69
CA ARG A 91 6.20 36.26 -5.20
C ARG A 91 5.51 35.64 -3.99
N ILE A 92 5.43 34.33 -3.94
CA ILE A 92 4.85 33.57 -2.83
C ILE A 92 5.96 32.79 -2.12
N TYR A 93 6.00 32.87 -0.80
CA TYR A 93 6.84 32.08 0.08
C TYR A 93 6.00 31.05 0.81
N THR A 94 6.45 29.81 0.84
CA THR A 94 5.79 28.74 1.60
C THR A 94 6.81 27.76 2.13
N LYS A 95 6.55 27.19 3.30
CA LYS A 95 7.51 26.33 4.00
C LYS A 95 7.85 25.06 3.22
N SER A 96 6.89 24.47 2.48
CA SER A 96 7.11 23.24 1.71
C SER A 96 6.06 23.02 0.65
N ILE A 97 6.38 22.21 -0.34
CA ILE A 97 5.45 21.77 -1.41
C ILE A 97 4.19 21.10 -0.82
N SER A 98 4.36 20.27 0.20
CA SER A 98 3.25 19.58 0.87
C SER A 98 2.30 20.53 1.63
N ARG A 99 2.74 21.73 1.97
CA ARG A 99 1.90 22.79 2.53
C ARG A 99 1.16 23.55 1.44
N PHE A 100 1.81 23.78 0.31
CA PHE A 100 1.25 24.49 -0.82
C PHE A 100 0.15 23.71 -1.54
N ALA A 101 0.35 22.41 -1.78
CA ALA A 101 -0.62 21.58 -2.48
C ALA A 101 -0.85 20.23 -1.78
N ARG A 102 -2.02 19.61 -2.04
CA ARG A 102 -2.42 18.31 -1.45
C ARG A 102 -1.89 17.13 -2.25
N ASN A 103 -1.71 17.32 -3.52
CA ASN A 103 -1.22 16.32 -4.45
C ASN A 103 -0.42 16.98 -5.57
N THR A 104 0.32 16.17 -6.29
CA THR A 104 1.20 16.61 -7.39
C THR A 104 0.44 17.32 -8.50
N LYS A 105 -0.79 16.85 -8.83
CA LYS A 105 -1.61 17.43 -9.91
C LYS A 105 -2.03 18.86 -9.59
N ASP A 106 -2.54 19.09 -8.38
CA ASP A 106 -2.97 20.42 -7.93
C ASP A 106 -1.77 21.37 -7.81
N CYS A 107 -0.63 20.86 -7.35
CA CYS A 107 0.60 21.62 -7.28
C CYS A 107 1.03 22.14 -8.66
N LEU A 108 1.13 21.25 -9.64
CA LEU A 108 1.51 21.62 -11.02
C LEU A 108 0.51 22.58 -11.65
N LYS A 109 -0.80 22.37 -11.43
CA LYS A 109 -1.84 23.28 -11.93
C LYS A 109 -1.66 24.69 -11.37
N ASN A 110 -1.54 24.82 -10.06
CA ASN A 110 -1.42 26.12 -9.41
C ASN A 110 -0.10 26.84 -9.77
N ILE A 111 1.02 26.11 -9.85
CA ILE A 111 2.31 26.69 -10.25
C ILE A 111 2.26 27.18 -11.71
N ARG A 112 1.65 26.43 -12.63
CA ARG A 112 1.48 26.84 -14.03
C ARG A 112 0.62 28.10 -14.15
N GLU A 113 -0.48 28.16 -13.38
CA GLU A 113 -1.34 29.34 -13.32
C GLU A 113 -0.55 30.56 -12.80
N LEU A 114 0.15 30.43 -11.69
CA LEU A 114 0.96 31.51 -11.12
C LEU A 114 2.08 31.95 -12.08
N LYS A 115 2.75 31.00 -12.73
CA LYS A 115 3.79 31.29 -13.73
C LYS A 115 3.22 32.07 -14.94
N SER A 116 1.99 31.74 -15.39
CA SER A 116 1.32 32.49 -16.46
C SER A 116 0.97 33.93 -16.07
N LEU A 117 0.82 34.19 -14.77
CA LEU A 117 0.62 35.54 -14.20
C LEU A 117 1.95 36.24 -13.88
N GLY A 118 3.10 35.66 -14.18
CA GLY A 118 4.42 36.17 -13.85
C GLY A 118 4.82 36.03 -12.37
N ILE A 119 4.08 35.26 -11.58
CA ILE A 119 4.29 35.12 -10.14
C ILE A 119 5.15 33.89 -9.87
N THR A 120 6.15 34.06 -8.99
CA THR A 120 7.06 32.98 -8.60
C THR A 120 6.71 32.43 -7.22
N VAL A 121 7.05 31.16 -6.98
CA VAL A 121 6.86 30.49 -5.68
C VAL A 121 8.20 29.97 -5.17
N PHE A 122 8.52 30.25 -3.92
CA PHE A 122 9.69 29.73 -3.24
C PHE A 122 9.30 28.74 -2.13
N PHE A 123 9.79 27.52 -2.25
CA PHE A 123 9.61 26.45 -1.27
C PHE A 123 10.85 26.36 -0.38
N GLU A 124 10.72 26.82 0.87
CA GLU A 124 11.87 26.97 1.77
C GLU A 124 12.54 25.63 2.11
N LYS A 125 11.72 24.62 2.50
CA LYS A 125 12.24 23.32 2.93
C LYS A 125 13.00 22.59 1.83
N GLU A 126 12.45 22.61 0.63
CA GLU A 126 13.03 21.99 -0.55
C GLU A 126 14.08 22.86 -1.23
N ASN A 127 14.19 24.14 -0.83
CA ASN A 127 15.04 25.18 -1.45
C ASN A 127 14.81 25.30 -2.96
N ILE A 128 13.54 25.30 -3.36
CA ILE A 128 13.11 25.34 -4.76
C ILE A 128 12.50 26.69 -5.08
N ASP A 129 13.04 27.36 -6.09
CA ASP A 129 12.51 28.60 -6.66
C ASP A 129 11.95 28.34 -8.06
N THR A 130 10.63 28.55 -8.23
CA THR A 130 9.98 28.32 -9.53
C THR A 130 10.43 29.29 -10.62
N ALA A 131 11.03 30.44 -10.26
CA ALA A 131 11.63 31.35 -11.22
C ALA A 131 12.79 30.71 -12.00
N LYS A 132 13.52 29.81 -11.37
CA LYS A 132 14.73 29.17 -11.90
C LYS A 132 14.45 27.81 -12.56
N LEU A 133 13.20 27.32 -12.52
CA LEU A 133 12.85 25.98 -12.98
C LEU A 133 12.16 26.02 -14.34
N THR A 134 12.59 25.12 -15.23
CA THR A 134 11.84 24.76 -16.42
C THR A 134 10.65 23.87 -16.07
N ASP A 135 9.65 23.80 -16.95
CA ASP A 135 8.47 22.95 -16.72
C ASP A 135 8.84 21.46 -16.61
N GLU A 136 9.85 21.01 -17.36
CA GLU A 136 10.38 19.64 -17.30
C GLU A 136 11.05 19.32 -15.97
N MET A 137 11.86 20.25 -15.45
CA MET A 137 12.48 20.10 -14.12
C MET A 137 11.41 20.05 -13.03
N MET A 138 10.37 20.86 -13.13
CA MET A 138 9.25 20.83 -12.19
C MET A 138 8.52 19.50 -12.21
N ILE A 139 8.23 18.91 -13.38
CA ILE A 139 7.60 17.62 -13.52
C ILE A 139 8.49 16.52 -12.90
N THR A 140 9.79 16.57 -13.13
CA THR A 140 10.76 15.61 -12.60
C THR A 140 10.80 15.64 -11.07
N ILE A 141 10.91 16.83 -10.49
CA ILE A 141 10.90 17.02 -9.02
C ILE A 141 9.59 16.51 -8.41
N MET A 142 8.45 16.87 -9.02
CA MET A 142 7.13 16.44 -8.55
C MET A 142 6.95 14.92 -8.65
N GLY A 143 7.46 14.31 -9.71
CA GLY A 143 7.48 12.86 -9.88
C GLY A 143 8.28 12.15 -8.78
N GLY A 144 9.47 12.65 -8.47
CA GLY A 144 10.30 12.14 -7.37
C GLY A 144 9.62 12.25 -6.01
N LEU A 145 9.01 13.40 -5.71
CA LEU A 145 8.29 13.62 -4.44
C LEU A 145 7.07 12.70 -4.32
N ALA A 146 6.30 12.51 -5.39
CA ALA A 146 5.16 11.57 -5.39
C ALA A 146 5.60 10.12 -5.13
N GLN A 147 6.75 9.74 -5.68
CA GLN A 147 7.34 8.41 -5.44
C GLN A 147 7.78 8.26 -3.98
N GLU A 148 8.46 9.25 -3.41
CA GLU A 148 8.88 9.24 -2.00
C GLU A 148 7.69 9.19 -1.04
N GLU A 149 6.61 9.94 -1.33
CA GLU A 149 5.38 9.91 -0.55
C GLU A 149 4.75 8.51 -0.55
N SER A 150 4.65 7.87 -1.73
CA SER A 150 4.15 6.51 -1.87
C SER A 150 4.97 5.50 -1.05
N VAL A 151 6.30 5.59 -1.10
CA VAL A 151 7.21 4.75 -0.32
C VAL A 151 7.04 5.00 1.18
N SER A 152 6.91 6.26 1.61
CA SER A 152 6.71 6.64 3.01
C SER A 152 5.38 6.10 3.55
N ILE A 153 4.28 6.25 2.81
CA ILE A 153 2.96 5.68 3.17
C ILE A 153 3.07 4.16 3.32
N SER A 154 3.73 3.48 2.37
CA SER A 154 3.92 2.03 2.44
C SER A 154 4.72 1.60 3.68
N LYS A 155 5.80 2.32 4.03
CA LYS A 155 6.60 2.07 5.24
C LYS A 155 5.78 2.27 6.51
N ASN A 156 5.02 3.36 6.59
CA ASN A 156 4.18 3.68 7.75
C ASN A 156 3.06 2.64 7.95
N LEU A 157 2.43 2.18 6.86
CA LEU A 157 1.45 1.10 6.91
C LEU A 157 2.08 -0.21 7.40
N LYS A 158 3.22 -0.61 6.85
CA LYS A 158 3.96 -1.82 7.29
C LYS A 158 4.29 -1.74 8.78
N TRP A 159 4.82 -0.61 9.24
CA TRP A 159 5.12 -0.37 10.65
C TRP A 159 3.87 -0.44 11.55
N SER A 160 2.77 0.19 11.12
CA SER A 160 1.49 0.16 11.84
C SER A 160 0.95 -1.28 11.98
N TYR A 161 1.00 -2.08 10.89
CA TYR A 161 0.60 -3.49 10.96
C TYR A 161 1.51 -4.29 11.87
N GLN A 162 2.83 -4.10 11.80
CA GLN A 162 3.78 -4.76 12.68
C GLN A 162 3.47 -4.48 14.15
N LYS A 163 3.22 -3.22 14.51
CA LYS A 163 2.85 -2.84 15.89
C LYS A 163 1.53 -3.46 16.36
N ARG A 164 0.56 -3.61 15.46
CA ARG A 164 -0.71 -4.31 15.76
C ARG A 164 -0.50 -5.81 15.94
N PHE A 165 0.37 -6.44 15.14
CA PHE A 165 0.73 -7.84 15.30
C PHE A 165 1.42 -8.08 16.65
N GLU A 166 2.38 -7.25 17.02
CA GLU A 166 3.08 -7.32 18.30
C GLU A 166 2.12 -7.17 19.51
N LYS A 167 1.10 -6.31 19.38
CA LYS A 167 0.08 -6.09 20.42
C LYS A 167 -1.07 -7.09 20.40
N GLY A 168 -1.17 -7.94 19.38
CA GLY A 168 -2.30 -8.86 19.20
C GLY A 168 -3.63 -8.17 18.80
N THR A 169 -3.62 -6.88 18.49
CA THR A 169 -4.82 -6.07 18.17
C THR A 169 -5.04 -5.95 16.67
N VAL A 170 -5.21 -7.08 15.99
CA VAL A 170 -5.35 -7.11 14.54
C VAL A 170 -6.81 -7.31 14.15
N ASN A 171 -7.37 -6.34 13.45
CA ASN A 171 -8.70 -6.49 12.85
C ASN A 171 -8.66 -7.53 11.72
N VAL A 172 -9.63 -8.41 11.71
CA VAL A 172 -9.81 -9.38 10.63
C VAL A 172 -10.64 -8.73 9.54
N PHE A 173 -10.14 -8.78 8.29
CA PHE A 173 -10.82 -8.16 7.13
C PHE A 173 -11.70 -9.15 6.34
N SER A 174 -11.49 -10.45 6.53
CA SER A 174 -12.30 -11.48 5.88
C SER A 174 -12.48 -12.68 6.80
N ALA A 175 -13.71 -13.21 6.86
CA ALA A 175 -14.01 -14.40 7.61
C ALA A 175 -13.79 -15.65 6.74
N PRO A 176 -13.13 -16.70 7.23
CA PRO A 176 -13.12 -17.99 6.57
C PRO A 176 -14.51 -18.66 6.67
N PHE A 177 -14.78 -19.62 5.81
CA PHE A 177 -16.03 -20.39 5.87
C PHE A 177 -16.23 -20.98 7.27
N GLY A 178 -17.41 -20.90 7.82
CA GLY A 178 -17.71 -21.26 9.22
C GLY A 178 -17.77 -20.08 10.19
N TYR A 179 -17.29 -18.91 9.76
CA TYR A 179 -17.31 -17.68 10.57
C TYR A 179 -18.01 -16.54 9.82
N LYS A 180 -18.53 -15.58 10.59
CA LYS A 180 -19.00 -14.27 10.14
C LYS A 180 -18.12 -13.18 10.74
N LEU A 181 -17.91 -12.11 9.98
CA LEU A 181 -17.20 -10.93 10.47
C LEU A 181 -18.19 -9.99 11.15
N SER A 182 -17.91 -9.60 12.40
CA SER A 182 -18.67 -8.59 13.14
C SER A 182 -17.69 -7.70 13.90
N ASN A 183 -17.73 -6.39 13.65
CA ASN A 183 -16.89 -5.39 14.30
C ASN A 183 -15.38 -5.76 14.31
N GLY A 184 -14.87 -6.32 13.19
CA GLY A 184 -13.46 -6.74 13.08
C GLY A 184 -13.10 -8.05 13.81
N SER A 185 -14.09 -8.73 14.40
CA SER A 185 -13.93 -10.01 15.10
C SER A 185 -14.66 -11.14 14.39
N LEU A 186 -14.19 -12.38 14.57
CA LEU A 186 -14.81 -13.58 14.01
C LEU A 186 -15.86 -14.15 14.97
N ILE A 187 -17.09 -14.30 14.48
CA ILE A 187 -18.20 -14.94 15.20
C ILE A 187 -18.57 -16.22 14.44
N ILE A 188 -18.85 -17.31 15.17
CA ILE A 188 -19.23 -18.59 14.57
C ILE A 188 -20.57 -18.45 13.82
N ASN A 189 -20.61 -18.99 12.61
CA ASN A 189 -21.84 -19.26 11.88
C ASN A 189 -22.21 -20.74 12.09
N GLU A 190 -23.19 -21.02 12.93
CA GLU A 190 -23.50 -22.37 13.38
C GLU A 190 -23.77 -23.36 12.23
N THR A 191 -24.50 -22.93 11.18
CA THR A 191 -24.78 -23.77 10.01
C THR A 191 -23.52 -24.16 9.25
N GLN A 192 -22.64 -23.19 9.01
CA GLN A 192 -21.37 -23.41 8.31
C GLN A 192 -20.34 -24.14 9.20
N ALA A 193 -20.36 -23.87 10.51
CA ALA A 193 -19.49 -24.52 11.47
C ALA A 193 -19.74 -26.02 11.54
N GLN A 194 -21.00 -26.44 11.45
CA GLN A 194 -21.34 -27.87 11.40
C GLN A 194 -20.74 -28.54 10.17
N ILE A 195 -20.78 -27.90 9.02
CA ILE A 195 -20.15 -28.43 7.79
C ILE A 195 -18.63 -28.53 7.95
N VAL A 196 -17.98 -27.56 8.61
CA VAL A 196 -16.55 -27.61 8.89
C VAL A 196 -16.22 -28.82 9.76
N LYS A 197 -17.01 -29.09 10.80
CA LYS A 197 -16.82 -30.27 11.66
C LYS A 197 -16.93 -31.56 10.85
N GLU A 198 -17.96 -31.71 9.99
CA GLU A 198 -18.11 -32.87 9.12
C GLU A 198 -16.91 -33.06 8.17
N ILE A 199 -16.35 -31.97 7.62
CA ILE A 199 -15.15 -32.03 6.77
C ILE A 199 -13.96 -32.64 7.55
N PHE A 200 -13.75 -32.19 8.80
CA PHE A 200 -12.68 -32.73 9.64
C PHE A 200 -12.92 -34.19 9.98
N GLU A 201 -14.15 -34.61 10.31
CA GLU A 201 -14.51 -36.01 10.58
C GLU A 201 -14.28 -36.90 9.37
N MET A 202 -14.76 -36.48 8.18
CA MET A 202 -14.52 -37.24 6.95
C MET A 202 -13.02 -37.42 6.67
N PHE A 203 -12.22 -36.37 6.90
CA PHE A 203 -10.79 -36.43 6.67
C PHE A 203 -10.08 -37.38 7.65
N LEU A 204 -10.44 -37.33 8.92
CA LEU A 204 -9.93 -38.23 9.97
C LEU A 204 -10.31 -39.67 9.72
N ASN A 205 -11.48 -39.94 9.15
CA ASN A 205 -11.93 -41.26 8.71
C ASN A 205 -11.21 -41.74 7.42
N GLY A 206 -10.19 -41.04 6.96
CA GLY A 206 -9.33 -41.46 5.86
C GLY A 206 -9.75 -41.01 4.47
N ILE A 207 -10.87 -40.27 4.31
CA ILE A 207 -11.36 -39.79 3.02
C ILE A 207 -10.38 -38.73 2.46
N GLY A 208 -10.09 -38.80 1.16
CA GLY A 208 -9.19 -37.86 0.49
C GLY A 208 -9.85 -36.53 0.15
N TYR A 209 -9.05 -35.46 -0.04
CA TYR A 209 -9.52 -34.09 -0.36
C TYR A 209 -10.51 -34.05 -1.53
N GLN A 210 -10.21 -34.75 -2.63
CA GLN A 210 -11.05 -34.77 -3.83
C GLN A 210 -12.43 -35.37 -3.53
N ARG A 211 -12.48 -36.49 -2.81
CA ARG A 211 -13.74 -37.15 -2.47
C ARG A 211 -14.57 -36.34 -1.49
N ILE A 212 -13.93 -35.66 -0.51
CA ILE A 212 -14.61 -34.73 0.41
C ILE A 212 -15.19 -33.55 -0.40
N SER A 213 -14.43 -33.03 -1.35
CA SER A 213 -14.89 -31.94 -2.24
C SER A 213 -16.18 -32.34 -2.98
N GLU A 214 -16.22 -33.50 -3.62
CA GLU A 214 -17.38 -34.02 -4.33
C GLU A 214 -18.60 -34.21 -3.41
N ILE A 215 -18.40 -34.83 -2.24
CA ILE A 215 -19.46 -35.03 -1.25
C ILE A 215 -20.05 -33.69 -0.79
N CYS A 216 -19.18 -32.71 -0.43
CA CYS A 216 -19.62 -31.40 0.05
C CYS A 216 -20.33 -30.58 -1.04
N GLN A 217 -19.84 -30.62 -2.29
CA GLN A 217 -20.47 -29.92 -3.41
C GLN A 217 -21.86 -30.46 -3.73
N ASN A 218 -22.04 -31.81 -3.64
CA ASN A 218 -23.33 -32.45 -3.87
C ASN A 218 -24.30 -32.20 -2.70
N LYS A 219 -23.82 -32.30 -1.45
CA LYS A 219 -24.66 -32.17 -0.25
C LYS A 219 -25.02 -30.70 0.04
N TYR A 220 -24.11 -29.76 -0.24
CA TYR A 220 -24.23 -28.33 0.12
C TYR A 220 -24.13 -27.43 -1.10
N SER A 221 -25.06 -27.57 -2.04
CA SER A 221 -25.06 -26.85 -3.33
C SER A 221 -25.00 -25.32 -3.19
N SER A 222 -25.59 -24.75 -2.13
CA SER A 222 -25.56 -23.31 -1.84
C SER A 222 -24.16 -22.76 -1.53
N TYR A 223 -23.21 -23.62 -1.20
CA TYR A 223 -21.82 -23.24 -0.83
C TYR A 223 -20.80 -23.93 -1.74
N LYS A 224 -21.21 -24.39 -2.92
CA LYS A 224 -20.38 -25.20 -3.84
C LYS A 224 -19.00 -24.60 -4.13
N ASP A 225 -18.93 -23.28 -4.28
CA ASP A 225 -17.68 -22.57 -4.62
C ASP A 225 -16.61 -22.66 -3.52
N ASN A 226 -17.03 -22.87 -2.26
CA ASN A 226 -16.12 -23.02 -1.13
C ASN A 226 -15.46 -24.40 -1.05
N PHE A 227 -16.02 -25.41 -1.72
CA PHE A 227 -15.63 -26.80 -1.58
C PHE A 227 -14.84 -27.34 -2.77
N SER A 228 -13.99 -26.51 -3.39
CA SER A 228 -12.98 -27.01 -4.32
C SER A 228 -11.92 -27.85 -3.60
N TYR A 229 -11.15 -28.65 -4.33
CA TYR A 229 -10.01 -29.38 -3.76
C TYR A 229 -9.10 -28.50 -2.90
N TYR A 230 -8.77 -27.31 -3.40
CA TYR A 230 -7.97 -26.32 -2.66
C TYR A 230 -8.70 -25.70 -1.48
N GLY A 231 -10.02 -25.52 -1.59
CA GLY A 231 -10.89 -25.05 -0.51
C GLY A 231 -10.92 -26.03 0.68
N ILE A 232 -11.11 -27.32 0.42
CA ILE A 232 -11.05 -28.36 1.46
C ILE A 232 -9.67 -28.40 2.11
N ARG A 233 -8.59 -28.37 1.31
CA ARG A 233 -7.23 -28.32 1.83
C ARG A 233 -6.99 -27.08 2.70
N TYR A 234 -7.50 -25.92 2.29
CA TYR A 234 -7.41 -24.69 3.06
C TYR A 234 -8.15 -24.80 4.40
N ILE A 235 -9.38 -25.33 4.40
CA ILE A 235 -10.16 -25.55 5.62
C ILE A 235 -9.36 -26.43 6.59
N LEU A 236 -8.87 -27.57 6.14
CA LEU A 236 -8.14 -28.52 6.99
C LEU A 236 -6.78 -28.03 7.50
N SER A 237 -6.20 -27.01 6.91
CA SER A 237 -4.88 -26.46 7.28
C SER A 237 -4.92 -25.08 7.94
N ASN A 238 -6.10 -24.49 8.15
CA ASN A 238 -6.23 -23.15 8.65
C ASN A 238 -6.38 -23.13 10.18
N GLU A 239 -5.41 -22.58 10.88
CA GLU A 239 -5.37 -22.46 12.34
C GLU A 239 -6.54 -21.63 12.93
N LYS A 240 -7.24 -20.83 12.12
CA LYS A 240 -8.41 -20.09 12.61
C LYS A 240 -9.52 -20.98 13.14
N TYR A 241 -9.61 -22.22 12.70
CA TYR A 241 -10.64 -23.14 13.18
C TYR A 241 -10.44 -23.62 14.63
N ILE A 242 -9.22 -23.47 15.17
CA ILE A 242 -8.93 -23.72 16.60
C ILE A 242 -8.92 -22.44 17.43
N GLY A 243 -9.37 -21.31 16.86
CA GLY A 243 -9.42 -20.02 17.57
C GLY A 243 -8.14 -19.21 17.51
N ASP A 244 -7.09 -19.71 16.87
CA ASP A 244 -5.80 -19.06 16.75
C ASP A 244 -5.68 -18.28 15.44
N SER A 245 -4.71 -17.38 15.36
CA SER A 245 -4.46 -16.62 14.14
C SER A 245 -2.98 -16.47 13.85
N LYS A 246 -2.58 -16.81 12.63
CA LYS A 246 -1.21 -16.64 12.13
C LYS A 246 -1.18 -15.49 11.12
N TYR A 247 -0.35 -14.51 11.39
CA TYR A 247 -0.16 -13.32 10.56
C TYR A 247 1.19 -13.33 9.85
N GLN A 248 1.37 -12.46 8.87
CA GLN A 248 2.56 -12.37 8.02
C GLN A 248 2.84 -13.66 7.23
N LYS A 249 1.78 -14.39 6.81
CA LYS A 249 1.88 -15.58 5.95
C LYS A 249 2.40 -15.28 4.55
N THR A 250 2.24 -14.05 4.10
CA THR A 250 2.70 -13.57 2.78
C THR A 250 3.32 -12.20 2.91
N PHE A 251 4.17 -11.83 1.96
CA PHE A 251 4.72 -10.49 1.84
C PHE A 251 4.78 -10.06 0.38
N THR A 252 4.84 -8.74 0.16
CA THR A 252 5.04 -8.16 -1.16
C THR A 252 6.50 -7.73 -1.30
N THR A 253 7.12 -8.06 -2.44
CA THR A 253 8.50 -7.65 -2.75
C THR A 253 8.66 -6.13 -2.71
N ASN A 254 9.85 -5.64 -2.37
CA ASN A 254 10.13 -4.20 -2.33
C ASN A 254 10.58 -3.65 -3.69
N THR A 255 10.81 -4.53 -4.69
CA THR A 255 11.27 -4.18 -6.03
C THR A 255 10.17 -4.36 -7.06
N LEU A 256 10.17 -3.53 -8.09
CA LEU A 256 9.27 -3.66 -9.24
C LEU A 256 9.70 -4.85 -10.14
N PRO A 257 8.72 -5.61 -10.67
CA PRO A 257 7.30 -5.56 -10.38
C PRO A 257 6.97 -6.15 -9.00
N TYR A 258 6.10 -5.48 -8.25
CA TYR A 258 5.67 -5.96 -6.93
C TYR A 258 4.97 -7.31 -7.04
N ARG A 259 5.49 -8.31 -6.30
CA ARG A 259 4.93 -9.67 -6.28
C ARG A 259 4.58 -10.07 -4.86
N LYS A 260 3.40 -10.65 -4.69
CA LYS A 260 2.98 -11.25 -3.42
C LYS A 260 3.53 -12.67 -3.34
N LEU A 261 4.39 -12.93 -2.35
CA LEU A 261 5.05 -14.21 -2.13
C LEU A 261 4.64 -14.80 -0.77
N PRO A 262 4.57 -16.16 -0.65
CA PRO A 262 4.41 -16.79 0.64
C PRO A 262 5.67 -16.58 1.49
N ASN A 263 5.48 -16.24 2.76
CA ASN A 263 6.55 -16.13 3.73
C ASN A 263 6.95 -17.51 4.25
N LYS A 264 8.13 -17.98 3.86
CA LYS A 264 8.69 -19.27 4.26
C LYS A 264 9.70 -19.15 5.41
N GLY A 265 9.81 -17.97 6.02
CA GLY A 265 10.78 -17.64 7.07
C GLY A 265 11.60 -16.41 6.76
N GLU A 266 11.37 -15.73 5.61
CA GLU A 266 12.08 -14.51 5.22
C GLU A 266 11.73 -13.33 6.13
N LEU A 267 10.50 -13.27 6.63
CA LEU A 267 10.01 -12.25 7.56
C LEU A 267 9.44 -12.88 8.82
N ILE A 268 9.46 -12.13 9.91
CA ILE A 268 8.86 -12.52 11.20
C ILE A 268 7.38 -12.86 10.98
N GLN A 269 6.95 -14.00 11.51
CA GLN A 269 5.54 -14.42 11.55
C GLN A 269 5.03 -14.32 12.98
N TYR A 270 3.78 -13.88 13.12
CA TYR A 270 3.15 -13.72 14.42
C TYR A 270 2.06 -14.78 14.59
N TYR A 271 2.10 -15.54 15.68
CA TYR A 271 1.09 -16.52 16.04
C TYR A 271 0.42 -16.07 17.32
N ILE A 272 -0.89 -15.83 17.27
CA ILE A 272 -1.67 -15.30 18.40
C ILE A 272 -2.72 -16.36 18.73
N GLN A 273 -2.72 -16.82 19.97
CA GLN A 273 -3.65 -17.83 20.45
C GLN A 273 -4.95 -17.19 20.97
N ALA A 274 -6.05 -17.95 20.90
CA ALA A 274 -7.36 -17.60 21.45
C ALA A 274 -7.89 -16.24 20.99
N THR A 275 -7.70 -15.89 19.71
CA THR A 275 -8.19 -14.63 19.14
C THR A 275 -9.72 -14.61 18.96
N HIS A 276 -10.35 -15.80 18.86
CA HIS A 276 -11.78 -15.97 18.66
C HIS A 276 -12.23 -17.38 19.09
N LYS A 277 -13.54 -17.60 19.14
CA LYS A 277 -14.10 -18.90 19.55
C LYS A 277 -13.79 -19.97 18.51
N ALA A 278 -13.24 -21.12 18.95
CA ALA A 278 -12.89 -22.25 18.12
C ALA A 278 -14.13 -23.03 17.61
N ILE A 279 -14.09 -23.52 16.36
CA ILE A 279 -15.07 -24.48 15.80
C ILE A 279 -14.61 -25.90 16.05
N ILE A 280 -13.32 -26.16 15.97
CA ILE A 280 -12.67 -27.48 16.07
C ILE A 280 -11.78 -27.49 17.33
N SER A 281 -11.72 -28.64 18.02
CA SER A 281 -10.77 -28.80 19.12
C SER A 281 -9.33 -28.86 18.60
N LYS A 282 -8.39 -28.43 19.45
CA LYS A 282 -6.96 -28.45 19.13
C LYS A 282 -6.47 -29.86 18.81
N GLU A 283 -6.93 -30.87 19.56
CA GLU A 283 -6.59 -32.28 19.32
C GLU A 283 -7.05 -32.77 17.95
N THR A 284 -8.28 -32.43 17.54
CA THR A 284 -8.83 -32.83 16.23
C THR A 284 -8.01 -32.21 15.11
N PHE A 285 -7.63 -30.95 15.26
CA PHE A 285 -6.80 -30.24 14.29
C PHE A 285 -5.39 -30.85 14.20
N GLU A 286 -4.74 -31.12 15.33
CA GLU A 286 -3.41 -31.73 15.37
C GLU A 286 -3.40 -33.14 14.72
N LYS A 287 -4.43 -33.97 14.99
CA LYS A 287 -4.61 -35.26 14.30
C LYS A 287 -4.72 -35.09 12.78
N ALA A 288 -5.48 -34.07 12.33
CA ALA A 288 -5.59 -33.76 10.91
C ALA A 288 -4.25 -33.33 10.29
N GLN A 289 -3.49 -32.46 10.99
CA GLN A 289 -2.15 -32.03 10.53
C GLN A 289 -1.17 -33.23 10.44
N ALA A 290 -1.16 -34.10 11.43
CA ALA A 290 -0.33 -35.31 11.41
C ALA A 290 -0.64 -36.20 10.19
N LEU A 291 -1.94 -36.40 9.87
CA LEU A 291 -2.35 -37.11 8.66
C LEU A 291 -1.93 -36.43 7.36
N ILE A 292 -1.99 -35.09 7.31
CA ILE A 292 -1.53 -34.32 6.15
C ILE A 292 -0.02 -34.56 5.93
N GLU A 293 0.79 -34.47 6.97
CA GLU A 293 2.23 -34.71 6.89
C GLU A 293 2.55 -36.18 6.50
N CYS A 294 1.88 -37.15 7.12
CA CYS A 294 2.04 -38.56 6.75
C CYS A 294 1.72 -38.80 5.26
N ARG A 295 0.68 -38.16 4.73
CA ARG A 295 0.31 -38.30 3.30
C ARG A 295 1.34 -37.65 2.36
N LYS A 296 1.95 -36.55 2.77
CA LYS A 296 3.07 -35.92 2.01
C LYS A 296 4.27 -36.88 1.93
N HIS A 297 4.65 -37.48 3.04
CA HIS A 297 5.77 -38.44 3.09
C HIS A 297 5.48 -39.73 2.31
N LYS A 298 4.22 -40.24 2.34
CA LYS A 298 3.84 -41.41 1.53
C LYS A 298 3.96 -41.15 0.02
N ASN A 299 3.62 -39.94 -0.45
CA ASN A 299 3.80 -39.58 -1.85
C ASN A 299 5.29 -39.50 -2.28
N ILE A 300 6.20 -39.23 -1.33
CA ILE A 300 7.66 -39.28 -1.58
C ILE A 300 8.16 -40.75 -1.55
N LEU A 301 7.59 -41.59 -0.69
CA LEU A 301 8.00 -42.99 -0.52
C LEU A 301 7.31 -43.98 -1.51
N SER A 302 6.27 -43.56 -2.24
CA SER A 302 5.64 -44.32 -3.31
C SER A 302 6.42 -44.30 -4.63
N GLU A 303 7.69 -43.89 -4.61
CA GLU A 303 8.55 -44.08 -5.75
C GLU A 303 8.77 -45.61 -5.93
N SER A 304 8.21 -46.13 -7.03
CA SER A 304 8.52 -47.47 -7.49
C SER A 304 10.04 -47.68 -7.53
N PRO A 305 10.56 -48.86 -7.19
CA PRO A 305 12.00 -49.13 -7.22
C PRO A 305 12.72 -48.73 -8.50
N PHE A 306 11.96 -48.60 -9.61
CA PHE A 306 12.43 -48.17 -10.93
C PHE A 306 12.29 -46.67 -11.21
N SER A 307 11.69 -45.89 -10.28
CA SER A 307 11.47 -44.45 -10.49
C SER A 307 12.79 -43.72 -10.63
N GLY A 308 12.95 -42.98 -11.75
CA GLY A 308 14.18 -42.25 -12.05
C GLY A 308 15.38 -43.10 -12.51
N LYS A 309 15.27 -44.44 -12.50
CA LYS A 309 16.35 -45.37 -12.88
C LYS A 309 16.27 -45.85 -14.34
N ILE A 310 15.08 -45.87 -14.94
CA ILE A 310 14.90 -46.27 -16.33
C ILE A 310 15.15 -45.08 -17.25
N ILE A 311 16.07 -45.25 -18.17
CA ILE A 311 16.46 -44.22 -19.17
C ILE A 311 16.04 -44.68 -20.55
N CYS A 312 15.47 -43.79 -21.37
CA CYS A 312 15.09 -44.09 -22.73
C CYS A 312 16.34 -44.24 -23.60
N ALA A 313 16.50 -45.37 -24.26
CA ALA A 313 17.63 -45.65 -25.15
C ALA A 313 17.70 -44.69 -26.34
N ASN A 314 16.54 -44.18 -26.82
CA ASN A 314 16.48 -43.32 -28.00
C ASN A 314 16.78 -41.85 -27.69
N CYS A 315 16.40 -41.31 -26.50
CA CYS A 315 16.50 -39.86 -26.23
C CYS A 315 17.18 -39.53 -24.90
N GLY A 316 17.65 -40.52 -24.13
CA GLY A 316 18.34 -40.31 -22.84
C GLY A 316 17.44 -39.77 -21.71
N THR A 317 16.14 -39.57 -21.94
CA THR A 317 15.24 -39.00 -20.94
C THR A 317 14.75 -40.12 -19.97
N LYS A 318 14.59 -39.76 -18.68
CA LYS A 318 14.06 -40.70 -17.69
C LYS A 318 12.59 -41.02 -17.95
N TYR A 319 12.23 -42.31 -17.79
CA TYR A 319 10.84 -42.76 -17.86
C TYR A 319 10.03 -42.25 -16.68
N LYS A 320 8.72 -42.05 -16.90
CA LYS A 320 7.73 -41.80 -15.86
C LYS A 320 6.79 -42.99 -15.72
N ARG A 321 6.36 -43.23 -14.49
CA ARG A 321 5.32 -44.24 -14.20
C ARG A 321 3.96 -43.69 -14.63
N LYS A 322 3.20 -44.45 -15.41
CA LYS A 322 1.84 -44.16 -15.84
C LYS A 322 0.95 -45.33 -15.43
N CYS A 323 -0.20 -45.01 -14.81
CA CYS A 323 -1.20 -46.01 -14.43
C CYS A 323 -2.40 -45.83 -15.35
N SER A 324 -2.92 -46.93 -15.91
CA SER A 324 -4.16 -46.95 -16.69
C SER A 324 -4.99 -48.14 -16.22
N GLY A 325 -6.03 -47.86 -15.43
CA GLY A 325 -6.73 -48.89 -14.66
C GLY A 325 -5.77 -49.59 -13.70
N ASP A 326 -5.78 -50.93 -13.68
CA ASP A 326 -4.91 -51.72 -12.82
C ASP A 326 -3.52 -52.00 -13.40
N LYS A 327 -3.24 -51.48 -14.60
CA LYS A 327 -1.97 -51.72 -15.30
C LYS A 327 -1.00 -50.56 -15.08
N ILE A 328 0.27 -50.89 -14.86
CA ILE A 328 1.37 -49.93 -14.67
C ILE A 328 2.27 -49.97 -15.90
N TYR A 329 2.52 -48.82 -16.47
CA TYR A 329 3.40 -48.64 -17.61
C TYR A 329 4.53 -47.68 -17.25
N TRP A 330 5.69 -47.90 -17.89
CA TRP A 330 6.78 -46.95 -17.86
C TRP A 330 6.89 -46.31 -19.24
N VAL A 331 6.73 -45.00 -19.33
CA VAL A 331 6.70 -44.27 -20.60
C VAL A 331 7.75 -43.16 -20.60
N CYS A 332 8.35 -42.95 -21.76
CA CYS A 332 9.35 -41.91 -21.93
C CYS A 332 8.68 -40.55 -21.83
N ARG A 333 9.19 -39.65 -20.96
CA ARG A 333 8.63 -38.31 -20.78
C ARG A 333 8.57 -37.48 -22.07
N ARG A 334 9.46 -37.73 -23.04
CA ARG A 334 9.56 -36.97 -24.30
C ARG A 334 8.65 -37.52 -25.39
N HIS A 335 8.25 -38.81 -25.29
CA HIS A 335 7.46 -39.48 -26.30
C HIS A 335 6.06 -39.90 -25.79
N ASP A 336 5.65 -39.45 -24.60
CA ASP A 336 4.32 -39.70 -24.06
C ASP A 336 3.42 -38.49 -24.39
N ASN A 337 3.02 -38.42 -25.64
CA ASN A 337 1.95 -37.53 -26.12
C ASN A 337 0.72 -38.32 -26.48
#